data_3204434ffa514f330e6a4a62f7c754ef
#
_entry.id   3204434ffa514f330e6a4a62f7c754ef
#
_cell.length_a   1.000
_cell.length_b   1.000
_cell.length_c   1.000
_cell.angle_alpha   90.00
_cell.angle_beta   90.00
_cell.angle_gamma   90.00
#
_symmetry.space_group_name_H-M   'P 1'
#
loop_
_entity.id
_entity.type
_entity.pdbx_description
1 polymer ?
#
loop_
_entity_poly.entity_id
_entity_poly.type
_entity_poly.pdbx_seq_one_letter_code
_entity_poly.pdbx_strand_id
1 'polypeptide(L)'
;AVAGVKPINNSNIADVKIPRAKKVDAQTLAKRAAAEGGRDTEHAELSDTQAALNPVASQATLSYRIATLQHKVFEDLKAGKMRWFEAVDLHGCTIEQARDAVLQIIQMAKDENQNVIKIVHGKGPEAVLKTYVNGWLRQHRDVLAFVSAPENQGGTGAVLVLLKRAEKNPKFEQKK
;
A
#
# COMPACT_ATOMS: atom_id res chain seq x y z
N ALA A 1 -33.33 -49.44 -18.55
CA ALA A 1 -32.61 -49.31 -17.26
C ALA A 1 -31.14 -49.00 -17.55
N VAL A 2 -30.79 -47.73 -17.43
CA VAL A 2 -29.38 -47.31 -17.58
C VAL A 2 -28.73 -47.39 -16.17
N ALA A 3 -28.33 -48.57 -15.78
CA ALA A 3 -27.54 -48.78 -14.57
C ALA A 3 -26.05 -48.59 -14.98
N GLY A 4 -25.42 -47.52 -14.47
CA GLY A 4 -23.98 -47.39 -14.62
C GLY A 4 -23.46 -46.06 -15.14
N VAL A 5 -24.23 -44.98 -15.19
CA VAL A 5 -23.71 -43.65 -15.44
C VAL A 5 -23.06 -43.12 -14.17
N LYS A 6 -21.74 -43.24 -14.06
CA LYS A 6 -20.98 -42.52 -13.04
C LYS A 6 -21.03 -41.01 -13.42
N PRO A 7 -21.43 -40.15 -12.48
CA PRO A 7 -21.34 -38.72 -12.74
C PRO A 7 -19.87 -38.36 -13.03
N ILE A 8 -19.64 -37.75 -14.16
CA ILE A 8 -18.33 -37.18 -14.47
C ILE A 8 -18.14 -36.05 -13.48
N ASN A 9 -17.30 -36.27 -12.48
CA ASN A 9 -16.83 -35.20 -11.63
C ASN A 9 -16.04 -34.25 -12.49
N ASN A 10 -16.67 -33.18 -12.96
CA ASN A 10 -15.98 -32.05 -13.61
C ASN A 10 -15.16 -31.31 -12.55
N SER A 11 -14.13 -31.96 -12.03
CA SER A 11 -13.14 -31.34 -11.16
C SER A 11 -12.01 -30.67 -11.94
N ASN A 12 -12.28 -30.27 -13.18
CA ASN A 12 -11.37 -29.41 -13.96
C ASN A 12 -11.66 -27.91 -13.73
N ILE A 13 -12.21 -27.54 -12.58
CA ILE A 13 -12.08 -26.17 -12.12
C ILE A 13 -10.65 -26.09 -11.61
N ALA A 14 -9.76 -25.56 -12.45
CA ALA A 14 -8.45 -25.15 -11.99
C ALA A 14 -8.69 -24.19 -10.83
N ASP A 15 -8.33 -24.63 -9.63
CA ASP A 15 -8.27 -23.76 -8.46
C ASP A 15 -7.19 -22.71 -8.77
N VAL A 16 -7.59 -21.67 -9.51
CA VAL A 16 -6.74 -20.51 -9.73
C VAL A 16 -6.63 -19.85 -8.36
N LYS A 17 -5.67 -20.31 -7.58
CA LYS A 17 -5.24 -19.60 -6.38
C LYS A 17 -4.84 -18.21 -6.83
N ILE A 18 -5.76 -17.27 -6.69
CA ILE A 18 -5.46 -15.85 -6.89
C ILE A 18 -4.24 -15.59 -5.99
N PRO A 19 -3.08 -15.24 -6.56
CA PRO A 19 -1.89 -15.02 -5.75
C PRO A 19 -2.24 -13.94 -4.74
N ARG A 20 -2.26 -14.31 -3.45
CA ARG A 20 -2.37 -13.33 -2.38
C ARG A 20 -1.18 -12.41 -2.53
N ALA A 21 -1.42 -11.11 -2.59
CA ALA A 21 -0.36 -10.12 -2.61
C ALA A 21 0.60 -10.42 -1.46
N LYS A 22 1.86 -10.62 -1.78
CA LYS A 22 2.87 -11.02 -0.80
C LYS A 22 3.22 -9.81 0.06
N LYS A 23 3.21 -10.02 1.37
CA LYS A 23 3.76 -9.05 2.31
C LYS A 23 5.29 -9.07 2.17
N VAL A 24 5.88 -7.94 1.87
CA VAL A 24 7.33 -7.79 1.71
C VAL A 24 7.87 -7.00 2.90
N ASP A 25 8.95 -7.43 3.49
CA ASP A 25 9.62 -6.66 4.54
C ASP A 25 10.45 -5.51 3.95
N ALA A 26 10.73 -4.51 4.78
CA ALA A 26 11.48 -3.33 4.35
C ALA A 26 12.90 -3.66 3.88
N GLN A 27 13.55 -4.71 4.44
CA GLN A 27 14.87 -5.14 4.03
C GLN A 27 14.86 -5.75 2.62
N THR A 28 13.82 -6.51 2.29
CA THR A 28 13.66 -7.06 0.93
C THR A 28 13.43 -5.97 -0.09
N LEU A 29 12.65 -4.92 0.25
CA LEU A 29 12.48 -3.75 -0.61
C LEU A 29 13.79 -3.00 -0.82
N ALA A 30 14.58 -2.78 0.24
CA ALA A 30 15.88 -2.12 0.15
C ALA A 30 16.85 -2.90 -0.74
N LYS A 31 16.90 -4.23 -0.62
CA LYS A 31 17.73 -5.09 -1.48
C LYS A 31 17.30 -5.01 -2.95
N ARG A 32 16.00 -4.99 -3.24
CA ARG A 32 15.49 -4.84 -4.61
C ARG A 32 15.88 -3.48 -5.20
N ALA A 33 15.70 -2.39 -4.45
CA ALA A 33 16.06 -1.05 -4.89
C ALA A 33 17.58 -0.92 -5.15
N ALA A 34 18.42 -1.52 -4.33
CA ALA A 34 19.86 -1.56 -4.53
C ALA A 34 20.27 -2.37 -5.78
N ALA A 35 19.55 -3.43 -6.10
CA ALA A 35 19.80 -4.26 -7.28
C ALA A 35 19.39 -3.58 -8.60
N GLU A 36 18.39 -2.70 -8.56
CA GLU A 36 17.90 -1.96 -9.75
C GLU A 36 18.76 -0.74 -10.11
N GLY A 37 19.90 -0.53 -9.42
CA GLY A 37 20.81 0.60 -9.65
C GLY A 37 20.08 1.93 -9.43
N GLY A 38 20.32 2.56 -8.28
CA GLY A 38 19.63 3.74 -7.80
C GLY A 38 19.21 4.71 -8.89
N ARG A 39 17.98 4.58 -9.35
CA ARG A 39 17.34 5.66 -10.07
C ARG A 39 17.20 6.79 -9.07
N ASP A 40 17.67 7.96 -9.44
CA ASP A 40 17.37 9.19 -8.72
C ASP A 40 15.85 9.26 -8.55
N THR A 41 15.35 8.66 -7.48
CA THR A 41 14.02 8.96 -7.03
C THR A 41 14.07 10.43 -6.69
N GLU A 42 13.32 11.26 -7.42
CA GLU A 42 13.00 12.60 -6.93
C GLU A 42 12.39 12.37 -5.55
N HIS A 43 13.24 12.39 -4.55
CA HIS A 43 12.84 12.29 -3.16
C HIS A 43 11.93 13.48 -2.92
N ALA A 44 10.63 13.24 -2.92
CA ALA A 44 9.76 14.14 -2.20
C ALA A 44 10.35 14.20 -0.79
N GLU A 45 10.98 15.32 -0.47
CA GLU A 45 11.65 15.51 0.82
C GLU A 45 10.60 15.40 1.92
N LEU A 46 10.46 14.19 2.46
CA LEU A 46 9.58 13.94 3.59
C LEU A 46 10.29 14.42 4.85
N SER A 47 9.73 15.42 5.50
CA SER A 47 10.26 15.96 6.74
C SER A 47 9.86 15.11 7.93
N ASP A 48 10.85 14.52 8.59
CA ASP A 48 10.66 13.77 9.84
C ASP A 48 10.21 14.71 10.97
N THR A 49 10.78 15.91 11.02
CA THR A 49 10.39 16.92 12.03
C THR A 49 8.91 17.27 11.92
N GLN A 50 8.43 17.51 10.70
CA GLN A 50 7.02 17.82 10.47
C GLN A 50 6.14 16.60 10.77
N ALA A 51 6.58 15.39 10.43
CA ALA A 51 5.85 14.16 10.74
C ALA A 51 5.68 13.93 12.23
N ALA A 52 6.69 14.29 13.04
CA ALA A 52 6.68 14.12 14.48
C ALA A 52 5.80 15.14 15.24
N LEU A 53 5.42 16.24 14.60
CA LEU A 53 4.66 17.32 15.26
C LEU A 53 3.25 16.92 15.73
N ASN A 54 2.66 15.92 15.11
CA ASN A 54 1.31 15.46 15.40
C ASN A 54 1.30 14.00 15.84
N PRO A 55 1.70 13.69 17.08
CA PRO A 55 1.73 12.33 17.56
C PRO A 55 0.34 11.69 17.53
N VAL A 56 0.29 10.43 17.15
CA VAL A 56 -0.94 9.65 17.01
C VAL A 56 -0.95 8.54 18.06
N ALA A 57 -2.07 8.39 18.77
CA ALA A 57 -2.23 7.30 19.73
C ALA A 57 -2.22 5.94 19.04
N SER A 58 -1.70 4.91 19.74
CA SER A 58 -1.56 3.54 19.22
C SER A 58 -2.86 2.98 18.64
N GLN A 59 -3.98 3.19 19.32
CA GLN A 59 -5.29 2.69 18.90
C GLN A 59 -6.09 3.67 18.04
N ALA A 60 -5.55 4.86 17.74
CA ALA A 60 -6.26 5.82 16.91
C ALA A 60 -6.46 5.32 15.49
N THR A 61 -7.62 5.56 14.95
CA THR A 61 -7.93 5.32 13.54
C THR A 61 -7.39 6.46 12.69
N LEU A 62 -6.58 6.15 11.71
CA LEU A 62 -6.09 7.13 10.74
C LEU A 62 -7.11 7.31 9.62
N SER A 63 -7.32 8.55 9.21
CA SER A 63 -8.20 8.89 8.09
C SER A 63 -7.75 10.22 7.48
N TYR A 64 -7.46 10.20 6.19
CA TYR A 64 -7.06 11.37 5.43
C TYR A 64 -7.51 11.25 3.98
N ARG A 65 -7.96 12.35 3.43
CA ARG A 65 -8.20 12.48 1.98
C ARG A 65 -7.96 13.90 1.51
N ILE A 66 -7.57 14.07 0.27
CA ILE A 66 -7.57 15.39 -0.38
C ILE A 66 -9.01 15.82 -0.70
N ALA A 67 -9.22 17.13 -0.76
CA ALA A 67 -10.58 17.69 -0.95
C ALA A 67 -11.22 17.30 -2.27
N THR A 68 -10.43 17.06 -3.31
CA THR A 68 -10.90 16.73 -4.67
C THR A 68 -11.26 15.25 -4.86
N LEU A 69 -10.94 14.39 -3.88
CA LEU A 69 -11.25 12.96 -3.99
C LEU A 69 -12.75 12.71 -3.83
N GLN A 70 -13.33 11.95 -4.76
CA GLN A 70 -14.74 11.56 -4.70
C GLN A 70 -15.03 10.75 -3.42
N HIS A 71 -16.13 11.08 -2.75
CA HIS A 71 -16.56 10.44 -1.51
C HIS A 71 -16.70 8.92 -1.65
N LYS A 72 -17.31 8.45 -2.74
CA LYS A 72 -17.49 7.01 -3.01
C LYS A 72 -16.19 6.25 -3.04
N VAL A 73 -15.15 6.79 -3.69
CA VAL A 73 -13.82 6.16 -3.77
C VAL A 73 -13.21 6.04 -2.37
N PHE A 74 -13.36 7.07 -1.56
CA PHE A 74 -12.87 7.06 -0.18
C PHE A 74 -13.60 6.04 0.70
N GLU A 75 -14.92 5.92 0.57
CA GLU A 75 -15.70 4.91 1.30
C GLU A 75 -15.34 3.48 0.87
N ASP A 76 -15.07 3.25 -0.42
CA ASP A 76 -14.61 1.94 -0.90
C ASP A 76 -13.21 1.60 -0.34
N LEU A 77 -12.33 2.57 -0.20
CA LEU A 77 -11.03 2.40 0.47
C LEU A 77 -11.20 2.04 1.95
N LYS A 78 -12.05 2.78 2.68
CA LYS A 78 -12.36 2.52 4.11
C LYS A 78 -12.95 1.14 4.33
N ALA A 79 -13.81 0.69 3.45
CA ALA A 79 -14.45 -0.61 3.52
C ALA A 79 -13.50 -1.77 3.15
N GLY A 80 -12.27 -1.47 2.70
CA GLY A 80 -11.33 -2.49 2.25
C GLY A 80 -11.73 -3.18 0.95
N LYS A 81 -12.61 -2.59 0.15
CA LYS A 81 -13.08 -3.13 -1.13
C LYS A 81 -12.05 -2.96 -2.25
N MET A 82 -11.13 -2.04 -2.09
CA MET A 82 -10.07 -1.80 -3.07
C MET A 82 -8.93 -2.79 -2.85
N ARG A 83 -8.58 -3.52 -3.91
CA ARG A 83 -7.45 -4.45 -3.86
C ARG A 83 -6.15 -3.66 -3.77
N TRP A 84 -5.34 -3.94 -2.77
CA TRP A 84 -3.99 -3.41 -2.67
C TRP A 84 -3.00 -4.26 -3.47
N PHE A 85 -2.02 -3.61 -4.07
CA PHE A 85 -0.99 -4.21 -4.91
C PHE A 85 0.02 -4.99 -4.08
N GLU A 86 0.64 -4.33 -3.14
CA GLU A 86 1.68 -4.89 -2.27
C GLU A 86 1.60 -4.27 -0.88
N ALA A 87 2.16 -4.98 0.11
CA ALA A 87 2.23 -4.51 1.47
C ALA A 87 3.68 -4.47 1.95
N VAL A 88 4.06 -3.42 2.65
CA VAL A 88 5.33 -3.33 3.37
C VAL A 88 5.10 -3.44 4.86
N ASP A 89 5.96 -4.20 5.53
CA ASP A 89 5.99 -4.31 6.98
C ASP A 89 7.18 -3.50 7.52
N LEU A 90 6.87 -2.52 8.35
CA LEU A 90 7.86 -1.65 8.97
C LEU A 90 8.31 -2.12 10.36
N HIS A 91 7.93 -3.34 10.75
CA HIS A 91 8.27 -3.88 12.06
C HIS A 91 9.78 -3.87 12.27
N GLY A 92 10.23 -3.37 13.40
CA GLY A 92 11.66 -3.33 13.74
C GLY A 92 12.51 -2.36 12.93
N CYS A 93 11.90 -1.53 12.05
CA CYS A 93 12.63 -0.52 11.31
C CYS A 93 12.95 0.70 12.18
N THR A 94 14.11 1.31 11.89
CA THR A 94 14.39 2.68 12.33
C THR A 94 13.50 3.65 11.55
N ILE A 95 13.37 4.88 12.03
CA ILE A 95 12.59 5.93 11.34
C ILE A 95 13.09 6.14 9.92
N GLU A 96 14.41 6.20 9.73
CA GLU A 96 15.02 6.36 8.41
C GLU A 96 14.73 5.18 7.48
N GLN A 97 14.90 3.94 7.95
CA GLN A 97 14.58 2.73 7.19
C GLN A 97 13.09 2.68 6.82
N ALA A 98 12.20 3.07 7.74
CA ALA A 98 10.77 3.11 7.48
C ALA A 98 10.40 4.17 6.44
N ARG A 99 11.00 5.36 6.51
CA ARG A 99 10.82 6.41 5.51
C ARG A 99 11.22 5.94 4.11
N ASP A 100 12.40 5.36 3.98
CA ASP A 100 12.89 4.84 2.71
C ASP A 100 11.99 3.72 2.17
N ALA A 101 11.51 2.83 3.03
CA ALA A 101 10.58 1.76 2.65
C ALA A 101 9.23 2.30 2.15
N VAL A 102 8.70 3.35 2.78
CA VAL A 102 7.47 4.02 2.34
C VAL A 102 7.65 4.65 0.96
N LEU A 103 8.75 5.36 0.74
CA LEU A 103 9.06 5.95 -0.57
C LEU A 103 9.23 4.88 -1.66
N GLN A 104 9.90 3.79 -1.35
CA GLN A 104 10.11 2.69 -2.29
C GLN A 104 8.82 1.99 -2.69
N ILE A 105 7.93 1.67 -1.75
CA ILE A 105 6.66 1.01 -2.10
C ILE A 105 5.75 1.92 -2.92
N ILE A 106 5.75 3.23 -2.65
CA ILE A 106 5.03 4.20 -3.47
C ILE A 106 5.58 4.23 -4.89
N GLN A 107 6.90 4.27 -5.04
CA GLN A 107 7.54 4.27 -6.36
C GLN A 107 7.26 2.98 -7.12
N MET A 108 7.38 1.82 -6.48
CA MET A 108 7.06 0.52 -7.08
C MET A 108 5.61 0.47 -7.59
N ALA A 109 4.66 0.94 -6.79
CA ALA A 109 3.25 0.98 -7.20
C ALA A 109 3.04 1.87 -8.42
N LYS A 110 3.74 2.99 -8.51
CA LYS A 110 3.69 3.89 -9.67
C LYS A 110 4.27 3.23 -10.91
N ASP A 111 5.41 2.57 -10.81
CA ASP A 111 6.08 1.87 -11.91
C ASP A 111 5.20 0.74 -12.47
N GLU A 112 4.49 0.04 -11.59
CA GLU A 112 3.54 -1.03 -11.95
C GLU A 112 2.12 -0.51 -12.28
N ASN A 113 1.95 0.82 -12.35
CA ASN A 113 0.66 1.47 -12.60
C ASN A 113 -0.45 1.02 -11.62
N GLN A 114 -0.08 0.77 -10.38
CA GLN A 114 -0.96 0.41 -9.29
C GLN A 114 -1.26 1.63 -8.41
N ASN A 115 -2.42 1.66 -7.80
CA ASN A 115 -2.85 2.83 -7.05
C ASN A 115 -3.26 2.57 -5.60
N VAL A 116 -3.19 1.35 -5.13
CA VAL A 116 -3.46 1.02 -3.73
C VAL A 116 -2.34 0.18 -3.16
N ILE A 117 -1.79 0.62 -2.04
CA ILE A 117 -0.77 -0.09 -1.28
C ILE A 117 -1.19 -0.24 0.18
N LYS A 118 -0.53 -1.13 0.88
CA LYS A 118 -0.72 -1.34 2.31
C LYS A 118 0.59 -1.15 3.06
N ILE A 119 0.55 -0.42 4.16
CA ILE A 119 1.69 -0.23 5.04
C ILE A 119 1.34 -0.75 6.42
N VAL A 120 2.14 -1.67 6.94
CA VAL A 120 1.99 -2.22 8.29
C VAL A 120 3.03 -1.56 9.18
N HIS A 121 2.59 -0.70 10.08
CA HIS A 121 3.44 0.05 11.00
C HIS A 121 3.40 -0.50 12.44
N GLY A 122 2.47 -1.40 12.71
CA GLY A 122 2.27 -1.98 14.03
C GLY A 122 1.46 -1.10 14.99
N LYS A 123 1.23 -1.64 16.18
CA LYS A 123 0.51 -0.99 17.28
C LYS A 123 1.42 -0.69 18.46
N GLY A 124 2.73 -0.58 18.25
CA GLY A 124 3.69 -0.42 19.33
C GLY A 124 3.27 0.57 20.42
N PRO A 125 3.79 0.46 21.65
CA PRO A 125 3.28 1.19 22.83
C PRO A 125 3.31 2.70 22.65
N GLU A 126 4.24 3.23 21.89
CA GLU A 126 4.38 4.67 21.65
C GLU A 126 3.87 5.11 20.28
N ALA A 127 3.41 4.16 19.45
CA ALA A 127 2.94 4.41 18.09
C ALA A 127 3.89 5.28 17.24
N VAL A 128 5.19 5.16 17.47
CA VAL A 128 6.21 6.01 16.85
C VAL A 128 6.14 5.91 15.31
N LEU A 129 6.27 4.71 14.75
CA LEU A 129 6.20 4.54 13.30
C LEU A 129 4.85 4.94 12.71
N LYS A 130 3.75 4.71 13.45
CA LYS A 130 2.42 5.16 13.06
C LYS A 130 2.34 6.68 12.92
N THR A 131 2.91 7.41 13.88
CA THR A 131 3.00 8.87 13.85
C THR A 131 3.76 9.36 12.62
N TYR A 132 4.95 8.80 12.38
CA TYR A 132 5.76 9.19 11.22
C TYR A 132 5.10 8.84 9.89
N VAL A 133 4.55 7.64 9.75
CA VAL A 133 3.82 7.22 8.54
C VAL A 133 2.64 8.16 8.26
N ASN A 134 1.84 8.48 9.28
CA ASN A 134 0.75 9.46 9.15
C ASN A 134 1.26 10.81 8.63
N GLY A 135 2.35 11.31 9.18
CA GLY A 135 2.94 12.59 8.77
C GLY A 135 3.54 12.56 7.37
N TRP A 136 4.28 11.52 7.01
CA TRP A 136 4.88 11.38 5.69
C TRP A 136 3.83 11.23 4.59
N LEU A 137 2.80 10.41 4.79
CA LEU A 137 1.74 10.22 3.81
C LEU A 137 0.97 11.52 3.53
N ARG A 138 0.81 12.38 4.53
CA ARG A 138 0.19 13.71 4.34
C ARG A 138 1.05 14.67 3.53
N GLN A 139 2.37 14.51 3.58
CA GLN A 139 3.32 15.36 2.85
C GLN A 139 3.51 14.89 1.39
N HIS A 140 3.26 13.61 1.10
CA HIS A 140 3.58 13.03 -0.21
C HIS A 140 2.56 13.45 -1.27
N ARG A 141 3.03 14.08 -2.35
CA ARG A 141 2.19 14.64 -3.43
C ARG A 141 1.32 13.61 -4.16
N ASP A 142 1.74 12.36 -4.21
CA ASP A 142 1.03 11.29 -4.92
C ASP A 142 0.02 10.55 -4.04
N VAL A 143 -0.04 10.86 -2.76
CA VAL A 143 -1.01 10.29 -1.83
C VAL A 143 -2.32 11.07 -1.91
N LEU A 144 -3.39 10.41 -2.35
CA LEU A 144 -4.73 10.98 -2.44
C LEU A 144 -5.54 10.78 -1.16
N ALA A 145 -5.38 9.63 -0.53
CA ALA A 145 -6.06 9.26 0.70
C ALA A 145 -5.34 8.13 1.41
N PHE A 146 -5.54 8.03 2.71
CA PHE A 146 -5.19 6.83 3.45
C PHE A 146 -6.12 6.66 4.65
N VAL A 147 -6.34 5.41 5.02
CA VAL A 147 -7.20 5.03 6.15
C VAL A 147 -6.58 3.85 6.90
N SER A 148 -6.85 3.74 8.20
CA SER A 148 -6.55 2.51 8.92
C SER A 148 -7.26 1.34 8.25
N ALA A 149 -6.56 0.20 8.13
CA ALA A 149 -7.12 -0.98 7.51
C ALA A 149 -8.33 -1.52 8.29
N PRO A 150 -9.26 -2.23 7.62
CA PRO A 150 -10.28 -2.99 8.32
C PRO A 150 -9.66 -4.01 9.29
N GLU A 151 -10.40 -4.41 10.33
CA GLU A 151 -9.92 -5.34 11.36
C GLU A 151 -9.34 -6.63 10.78
N ASN A 152 -9.96 -7.20 9.76
CA ASN A 152 -9.51 -8.40 9.07
C ASN A 152 -8.27 -8.18 8.18
N GLN A 153 -7.82 -6.95 8.01
CA GLN A 153 -6.65 -6.57 7.20
C GLN A 153 -5.53 -5.91 8.01
N GLY A 154 -5.62 -5.90 9.32
CA GLY A 154 -4.60 -5.36 10.22
C GLY A 154 -5.08 -4.26 11.16
N GLY A 155 -6.31 -3.78 11.01
CA GLY A 155 -6.92 -2.80 11.90
C GLY A 155 -6.08 -1.53 12.05
N THR A 156 -5.99 -1.04 13.27
CA THR A 156 -5.24 0.20 13.59
C THR A 156 -3.71 0.05 13.50
N GLY A 157 -3.20 -1.16 13.22
CA GLY A 157 -1.77 -1.43 13.01
C GLY A 157 -1.31 -1.33 11.55
N ALA A 158 -2.22 -1.08 10.62
CA ALA A 158 -1.95 -0.95 9.20
C ALA A 158 -2.77 0.16 8.57
N VAL A 159 -2.29 0.68 7.45
CA VAL A 159 -3.01 1.66 6.61
C VAL A 159 -3.13 1.19 5.18
N LEU A 160 -4.26 1.45 4.56
CA LEU A 160 -4.48 1.37 3.13
C LEU A 160 -4.27 2.76 2.53
N VAL A 161 -3.46 2.85 1.52
CA VAL A 161 -3.07 4.12 0.88
C VAL A 161 -3.52 4.13 -0.56
N LEU A 162 -4.27 5.16 -0.95
CA LEU A 162 -4.66 5.42 -2.33
C LEU A 162 -3.69 6.43 -2.95
N LEU A 163 -3.08 6.03 -4.04
CA LEU A 163 -2.11 6.82 -4.79
C LEU A 163 -2.72 7.39 -6.07
N LYS A 164 -2.19 8.51 -6.50
CA LYS A 164 -2.43 9.05 -7.84
C LYS A 164 -1.89 8.06 -8.87
N ARG A 165 -2.69 7.73 -9.88
CA ARG A 165 -2.22 6.90 -10.99
C ARG A 165 -1.12 7.63 -11.76
N ALA A 166 -0.12 6.89 -12.23
CA ALA A 166 0.86 7.44 -13.16
C ALA A 166 0.13 7.99 -14.39
N GLU A 167 0.48 9.21 -14.80
CA GLU A 167 -0.06 9.76 -16.03
C GLU A 167 0.41 8.88 -17.19
N LYS A 168 -0.52 8.34 -17.97
CA LYS A 168 -0.18 7.70 -19.23
C LYS A 168 0.47 8.76 -20.10
N ASN A 169 1.73 8.57 -20.44
CA ASN A 169 2.44 9.50 -21.31
C ASN A 169 1.80 9.40 -22.72
N PRO A 170 1.09 10.42 -23.21
CA PRO A 170 0.37 10.34 -24.48
C PRO A 170 1.29 10.16 -25.70
N LYS A 171 2.61 10.27 -25.51
CA LYS A 171 3.59 10.09 -26.58
C LYS A 171 3.81 8.66 -27.03
N PHE A 172 3.29 7.66 -26.32
CA PHE A 172 3.45 6.25 -26.69
C PHE A 172 2.22 5.59 -27.33
N GLU A 173 1.10 6.29 -27.47
CA GLU A 173 -0.11 5.73 -28.14
C GLU A 173 -0.17 5.98 -29.65
N GLN A 174 0.85 6.59 -30.26
CA GLN A 174 0.88 6.83 -31.72
C GLN A 174 1.84 5.91 -32.46
N LYS A 175 1.73 4.60 -32.27
CA LYS A 175 2.26 3.60 -33.23
C LYS A 175 1.28 2.44 -33.33
N LYS A 176 0.27 2.66 -34.09
CA LYS A 176 -0.41 1.60 -34.85
C LYS A 176 -0.45 2.00 -36.31
#